data_9821a00b1838e35a39f9324fd99bcb4a
#
_entry.id   9821a00b1838e35a39f9324fd99bcb4a
#
_cell.length_a   1.000
_cell.length_b   1.000
_cell.length_c   1.000
_cell.angle_alpha   90.00
_cell.angle_beta   90.00
_cell.angle_gamma   90.00
#
_symmetry.space_group_name_H-M   'P 1'
#
loop_
_entity.id
_entity.type
_entity.pdbx_description
1 polymer ?
#
loop_
_entity_poly.entity_id
_entity_poly.type
_entity_poly.pdbx_seq_one_letter_code
_entity_poly.pdbx_strand_id
1 'polypeptide(L)'
;MSIKRVLFLCIGNSCRSQMAEGFAARYGSDVMHAVSAGLAPASIVQPLTKKVMEEKNININHQYPKNLASVDPATFDIIVNMSGRKIPAPDTIDIRNWRVEDPIGKEEEVYLAVRDQIEMQVMHLILELRRNANPPEPAKPNKRSLTSSSKD
;
A
#
# COMPACT_ATOMS: atom_id res chain seq x y z
N MET A 1 11.23 -3.46 -16.85
CA MET A 1 10.72 -2.96 -15.58
C MET A 1 9.47 -3.73 -15.22
N SER A 2 9.49 -4.46 -14.12
CA SER A 2 8.34 -5.25 -13.73
C SER A 2 7.47 -4.49 -12.75
N ILE A 3 6.16 -4.58 -12.98
CA ILE A 3 5.17 -4.01 -12.07
C ILE A 3 4.88 -5.04 -10.99
N LYS A 4 4.95 -4.64 -9.73
CA LYS A 4 4.68 -5.55 -8.61
C LYS A 4 3.19 -5.68 -8.37
N ARG A 5 2.75 -6.88 -8.06
CA ARG A 5 1.37 -7.13 -7.63
C ARG A 5 1.33 -6.98 -6.12
N VAL A 6 0.55 -6.04 -5.64
CA VAL A 6 0.48 -5.71 -4.21
C VAL A 6 -0.95 -5.90 -3.72
N LEU A 7 -1.11 -6.70 -2.69
CA LEU A 7 -2.40 -6.91 -2.04
C LEU A 7 -2.43 -6.14 -0.73
N PHE A 8 -3.43 -5.27 -0.60
CA PHE A 8 -3.70 -4.58 0.67
C PHE A 8 -4.81 -5.32 1.40
N LEU A 9 -4.52 -5.77 2.62
CA LEU A 9 -5.38 -6.65 3.38
C LEU A 9 -5.78 -6.01 4.70
N CYS A 10 -7.07 -6.02 5.02
CA CYS A 10 -7.57 -5.71 6.34
C CYS A 10 -8.66 -6.70 6.71
N ILE A 11 -9.44 -6.41 7.74
CA ILE A 11 -10.47 -7.39 8.17
C ILE A 11 -11.68 -7.34 7.25
N GLY A 12 -12.35 -6.20 7.18
CA GLY A 12 -13.61 -6.08 6.45
C GLY A 12 -13.48 -5.67 5.01
N ASN A 13 -12.30 -5.22 4.58
CA ASN A 13 -12.08 -4.66 3.25
C ASN A 13 -13.11 -3.58 2.90
N SER A 14 -13.47 -2.79 3.90
CA SER A 14 -14.48 -1.74 3.74
C SER A 14 -13.93 -0.35 4.08
N CYS A 15 -12.71 -0.26 4.58
CA CYS A 15 -12.10 1.01 4.93
C CYS A 15 -10.60 1.04 4.64
N ARG A 16 -9.75 0.54 5.56
CA ARG A 16 -8.29 0.70 5.48
C ARG A 16 -7.69 0.21 4.17
N SER A 17 -7.99 -1.02 3.77
CA SER A 17 -7.43 -1.59 2.54
C SER A 17 -8.02 -0.95 1.28
N GLN A 18 -9.27 -0.47 1.35
CA GLN A 18 -9.87 0.25 0.23
C GLN A 18 -9.20 1.61 0.02
N MET A 19 -8.86 2.31 1.11
CA MET A 19 -8.10 3.55 1.01
C MET A 19 -6.73 3.30 0.39
N ALA A 20 -6.03 2.27 0.84
CA ALA A 20 -4.70 1.93 0.31
C ALA A 20 -4.76 1.60 -1.17
N GLU A 21 -5.73 0.82 -1.60
CA GLU A 21 -5.91 0.51 -3.02
C GLU A 21 -6.16 1.79 -3.83
N GLY A 22 -6.99 2.68 -3.31
CA GLY A 22 -7.29 3.95 -3.99
C GLY A 22 -6.06 4.81 -4.17
N PHE A 23 -5.25 4.98 -3.13
CA PHE A 23 -4.02 5.75 -3.22
C PHE A 23 -3.01 5.10 -4.16
N ALA A 24 -2.86 3.77 -4.06
CA ALA A 24 -1.90 3.05 -4.89
C ALA A 24 -2.27 3.13 -6.37
N ALA A 25 -3.55 2.99 -6.69
CA ALA A 25 -4.02 3.09 -8.07
C ALA A 25 -3.82 4.50 -8.62
N ARG A 26 -4.03 5.52 -7.78
CA ARG A 26 -3.91 6.91 -8.22
C ARG A 26 -2.46 7.34 -8.39
N TYR A 27 -1.60 6.98 -7.44
CA TYR A 27 -0.25 7.54 -7.39
C TYR A 27 0.85 6.58 -7.84
N GLY A 28 0.60 5.28 -7.90
CA GLY A 28 1.64 4.28 -8.10
C GLY A 28 1.37 3.24 -9.17
N SER A 29 0.46 3.49 -10.11
CA SER A 29 0.13 2.50 -11.15
C SER A 29 1.31 2.18 -12.07
N ASP A 30 2.33 3.01 -12.06
CA ASP A 30 3.56 2.79 -12.85
C ASP A 30 4.43 1.68 -12.25
N VAL A 31 4.31 1.39 -10.97
CA VAL A 31 5.17 0.40 -10.28
C VAL A 31 4.39 -0.70 -9.59
N MET A 32 3.08 -0.57 -9.43
CA MET A 32 2.30 -1.62 -8.79
C MET A 32 0.92 -1.77 -9.40
N HIS A 33 0.46 -3.01 -9.37
CA HIS A 33 -0.94 -3.35 -9.61
C HIS A 33 -1.54 -3.65 -8.23
N ALA A 34 -2.40 -2.77 -7.77
CA ALA A 34 -2.96 -2.82 -6.42
C ALA A 34 -4.31 -3.52 -6.40
N VAL A 35 -4.48 -4.41 -5.45
CA VAL A 35 -5.75 -5.08 -5.17
C VAL A 35 -5.95 -5.02 -3.67
N SER A 36 -7.18 -5.03 -3.19
CA SER A 36 -7.46 -5.14 -1.77
C SER A 36 -8.42 -6.28 -1.50
N ALA A 37 -8.35 -6.82 -0.28
CA ALA A 37 -9.24 -7.91 0.14
C ALA A 37 -9.37 -7.89 1.66
N GLY A 38 -10.28 -8.69 2.18
CA GLY A 38 -10.53 -8.81 3.60
C GLY A 38 -10.57 -10.25 4.07
N LEU A 39 -10.27 -10.43 5.36
CA LEU A 39 -10.39 -11.73 6.01
C LEU A 39 -11.85 -12.11 6.24
N ALA A 40 -12.69 -11.10 6.51
CA ALA A 40 -14.12 -11.25 6.73
C ALA A 40 -14.82 -10.05 6.07
N PRO A 41 -15.00 -10.09 4.74
CA PRO A 41 -15.43 -8.90 4.01
C PRO A 41 -16.82 -8.42 4.38
N ALA A 42 -16.96 -7.10 4.50
CA ALA A 42 -18.22 -6.44 4.70
C ALA A 42 -19.04 -6.45 3.39
N SER A 43 -20.30 -6.03 3.47
CA SER A 43 -21.16 -5.98 2.29
C SER A 43 -20.81 -4.81 1.38
N ILE A 44 -20.39 -3.69 1.95
CA ILE A 44 -20.12 -2.46 1.19
C ILE A 44 -18.87 -1.78 1.74
N VAL A 45 -18.30 -0.91 0.92
CA VAL A 45 -17.28 0.05 1.39
C VAL A 45 -18.02 1.09 2.25
N GLN A 46 -17.43 1.43 3.40
CA GLN A 46 -18.07 2.39 4.31
C GLN A 46 -18.28 3.74 3.62
N PRO A 47 -19.46 4.36 3.78
CA PRO A 47 -19.71 5.67 3.18
C PRO A 47 -18.69 6.74 3.58
N LEU A 48 -18.25 6.75 4.84
CA LEU A 48 -17.23 7.70 5.28
C LEU A 48 -15.90 7.45 4.61
N THR A 49 -15.56 6.18 4.30
CA THR A 49 -14.35 5.86 3.53
C THR A 49 -14.40 6.54 2.17
N LYS A 50 -15.51 6.41 1.47
CA LYS A 50 -15.68 7.04 0.15
C LYS A 50 -15.59 8.57 0.26
N LYS A 51 -16.23 9.13 1.27
CA LYS A 51 -16.26 10.58 1.48
C LYS A 51 -14.85 11.15 1.70
N VAL A 52 -14.07 10.55 2.60
CA VAL A 52 -12.75 11.10 2.92
C VAL A 52 -11.75 10.88 1.78
N MET A 53 -11.94 9.84 0.96
CA MET A 53 -11.12 9.66 -0.24
C MET A 53 -11.48 10.68 -1.30
N GLU A 54 -12.76 10.99 -1.45
CA GLU A 54 -13.22 11.98 -2.41
C GLU A 54 -12.67 13.38 -2.10
N GLU A 55 -12.46 13.70 -0.83
CA GLU A 55 -11.81 14.95 -0.41
C GLU A 55 -10.38 15.06 -0.95
N LYS A 56 -9.79 13.94 -1.31
CA LYS A 56 -8.48 13.87 -1.97
C LYS A 56 -8.60 13.74 -3.49
N ASN A 57 -9.79 13.94 -4.03
CA ASN A 57 -10.10 13.77 -5.45
C ASN A 57 -9.87 12.33 -5.93
N ILE A 58 -10.07 11.37 -5.06
CA ILE A 58 -9.96 9.95 -5.40
C ILE A 58 -11.34 9.31 -5.25
N ASN A 59 -11.93 8.93 -6.38
CA ASN A 59 -13.21 8.27 -6.42
C ASN A 59 -13.01 6.76 -6.38
N ILE A 60 -13.51 6.12 -5.32
CA ILE A 60 -13.40 4.67 -5.15
C ILE A 60 -14.75 3.96 -5.27
N ASN A 61 -15.73 4.58 -5.92
CA ASN A 61 -17.07 4.00 -6.06
C ASN A 61 -17.08 2.67 -6.81
N HIS A 62 -16.08 2.42 -7.66
CA HIS A 62 -15.93 1.17 -8.40
C HIS A 62 -15.29 0.06 -7.57
N GLN A 63 -14.72 0.38 -6.41
CA GLN A 63 -14.11 -0.61 -5.53
C GLN A 63 -15.18 -1.27 -4.67
N TYR A 64 -14.95 -2.52 -4.29
CA TYR A 64 -15.91 -3.31 -3.51
C TYR A 64 -15.17 -4.27 -2.59
N PRO A 65 -15.80 -4.64 -1.45
CA PRO A 65 -15.20 -5.63 -0.55
C PRO A 65 -15.15 -7.01 -1.19
N LYS A 66 -14.07 -7.75 -0.94
CA LYS A 66 -13.92 -9.10 -1.45
C LYS A 66 -13.08 -9.93 -0.49
N ASN A 67 -13.27 -11.23 -0.55
CA ASN A 67 -12.60 -12.18 0.33
C ASN A 67 -11.17 -12.42 -0.15
N LEU A 68 -10.26 -12.59 0.79
CA LEU A 68 -8.87 -12.93 0.50
C LEU A 68 -8.76 -14.13 -0.45
N ALA A 69 -9.57 -15.18 -0.23
CA ALA A 69 -9.52 -16.38 -1.06
C ALA A 69 -9.87 -16.10 -2.53
N SER A 70 -10.70 -15.08 -2.81
CA SER A 70 -11.14 -14.79 -4.17
C SER A 70 -10.10 -14.07 -5.00
N VAL A 71 -9.04 -13.57 -4.41
CA VAL A 71 -7.99 -12.81 -5.12
C VAL A 71 -6.73 -13.61 -5.37
N ASP A 72 -6.72 -14.89 -4.98
CA ASP A 72 -5.58 -15.79 -5.14
C ASP A 72 -4.29 -15.20 -4.55
N PRO A 73 -4.13 -15.25 -3.21
CA PRO A 73 -3.02 -14.56 -2.54
C PRO A 73 -1.63 -14.97 -3.02
N ALA A 74 -1.49 -16.20 -3.51
CA ALA A 74 -0.19 -16.70 -3.96
C ALA A 74 0.34 -15.98 -5.21
N THR A 75 -0.51 -15.21 -5.90
CA THR A 75 -0.10 -14.50 -7.12
C THR A 75 0.50 -13.12 -6.83
N PHE A 76 0.56 -12.71 -5.58
CA PHE A 76 1.08 -11.39 -5.22
C PHE A 76 2.56 -11.43 -4.86
N ASP A 77 3.25 -10.34 -5.16
CA ASP A 77 4.65 -10.15 -4.77
C ASP A 77 4.76 -9.64 -3.34
N ILE A 78 3.85 -8.75 -2.98
CA ILE A 78 3.81 -8.11 -1.66
C ILE A 78 2.39 -8.18 -1.13
N ILE A 79 2.26 -8.53 0.15
CA ILE A 79 0.99 -8.41 0.87
C ILE A 79 1.20 -7.42 2.01
N VAL A 80 0.44 -6.32 1.97
CA VAL A 80 0.44 -5.33 3.04
C VAL A 80 -0.71 -5.69 3.97
N ASN A 81 -0.36 -6.17 5.15
CA ASN A 81 -1.32 -6.68 6.12
C ASN A 81 -1.61 -5.61 7.18
N MET A 82 -2.82 -5.06 7.13
CA MET A 82 -3.32 -4.09 8.10
C MET A 82 -4.36 -4.70 9.04
N SER A 83 -4.53 -6.04 8.99
CA SER A 83 -5.58 -6.70 9.77
C SER A 83 -5.25 -6.85 11.25
N GLY A 84 -3.97 -6.74 11.61
CA GLY A 84 -3.52 -7.03 12.96
C GLY A 84 -3.45 -8.52 13.28
N ARG A 85 -3.74 -9.38 12.29
CA ARG A 85 -3.71 -10.84 12.45
C ARG A 85 -2.59 -11.42 11.62
N LYS A 86 -2.03 -12.52 12.10
CA LYS A 86 -1.02 -13.24 11.33
C LYS A 86 -1.72 -14.00 10.20
N ILE A 87 -1.15 -13.88 9.01
CA ILE A 87 -1.67 -14.58 7.83
C ILE A 87 -0.62 -15.59 7.36
N PRO A 88 -1.05 -16.81 6.99
CA PRO A 88 -0.13 -17.76 6.40
C PRO A 88 0.17 -17.37 4.97
N ALA A 89 1.45 -17.41 4.61
CA ALA A 89 1.87 -17.11 3.24
C ALA A 89 3.17 -17.86 2.95
N PRO A 90 3.43 -18.21 1.67
CA PRO A 90 4.72 -18.78 1.30
C PRO A 90 5.85 -17.78 1.53
N ASP A 91 7.05 -18.29 1.77
CA ASP A 91 8.23 -17.45 1.98
C ASP A 91 8.57 -16.57 0.78
N THR A 92 8.02 -16.89 -0.39
CA THR A 92 8.26 -16.13 -1.61
C THR A 92 7.51 -14.79 -1.63
N ILE A 93 6.55 -14.60 -0.73
CA ILE A 93 5.77 -13.36 -0.67
C ILE A 93 6.31 -12.46 0.43
N ASP A 94 6.56 -11.20 0.08
CA ASP A 94 6.99 -10.17 1.03
C ASP A 94 5.78 -9.68 1.80
N ILE A 95 5.71 -10.03 3.08
CA ILE A 95 4.61 -9.60 3.96
C ILE A 95 5.06 -8.35 4.71
N ARG A 96 4.29 -7.27 4.56
CA ARG A 96 4.51 -6.01 5.28
C ARG A 96 3.35 -5.82 6.26
N ASN A 97 3.65 -5.78 7.54
CA ASN A 97 2.61 -5.55 8.56
C ASN A 97 2.57 -4.06 8.90
N TRP A 98 1.46 -3.41 8.56
CA TRP A 98 1.25 -2.00 8.89
C TRP A 98 0.26 -1.92 10.05
N ARG A 99 0.65 -1.21 11.09
CA ARG A 99 -0.24 -0.99 12.22
C ARG A 99 -1.07 0.26 11.94
N VAL A 100 -2.34 0.07 11.64
CA VAL A 100 -3.27 1.15 11.31
C VAL A 100 -4.55 0.92 12.11
N GLU A 101 -4.99 1.95 12.81
CA GLU A 101 -6.22 1.90 13.60
C GLU A 101 -7.42 1.64 12.69
N ASP A 102 -8.37 0.82 13.17
CA ASP A 102 -9.63 0.59 12.48
C ASP A 102 -10.59 1.72 12.86
N PRO A 103 -10.98 2.59 11.90
CA PRO A 103 -11.83 3.74 12.24
C PRO A 103 -13.32 3.42 12.24
N ILE A 104 -13.71 2.20 11.86
CA ILE A 104 -15.13 1.86 11.73
C ILE A 104 -15.84 2.02 13.08
N GLY A 105 -16.95 2.74 13.06
CA GLY A 105 -17.71 3.04 14.28
C GLY A 105 -17.19 4.24 15.06
N LYS A 106 -16.14 4.89 14.57
CA LYS A 106 -15.53 6.05 15.22
C LYS A 106 -15.89 7.33 14.48
N GLU A 107 -15.47 8.45 15.05
CA GLU A 107 -15.75 9.77 14.50
C GLU A 107 -15.03 10.01 13.17
N GLU A 108 -15.53 10.94 12.38
CA GLU A 108 -14.94 11.25 11.07
C GLU A 108 -13.47 11.68 11.19
N GLU A 109 -13.09 12.36 12.26
CA GLU A 109 -11.69 12.76 12.48
C GLU A 109 -10.76 11.56 12.52
N VAL A 110 -11.22 10.42 13.02
CA VAL A 110 -10.41 9.20 13.04
C VAL A 110 -10.25 8.66 11.63
N TYR A 111 -11.30 8.70 10.80
CA TYR A 111 -11.19 8.34 9.39
C TYR A 111 -10.19 9.21 8.66
N LEU A 112 -10.20 10.52 8.94
CA LEU A 112 -9.25 11.44 8.30
C LEU A 112 -7.81 11.14 8.71
N ALA A 113 -7.57 10.87 9.98
CA ALA A 113 -6.24 10.53 10.48
C ALA A 113 -5.74 9.22 9.89
N VAL A 114 -6.61 8.22 9.81
CA VAL A 114 -6.28 6.92 9.22
C VAL A 114 -5.99 7.09 7.73
N ARG A 115 -6.80 7.85 7.01
CA ARG A 115 -6.58 8.14 5.59
C ARG A 115 -5.21 8.75 5.37
N ASP A 116 -4.86 9.76 6.16
CA ASP A 116 -3.59 10.47 5.99
C ASP A 116 -2.39 9.57 6.32
N GLN A 117 -2.52 8.72 7.33
CA GLN A 117 -1.49 7.74 7.64
C GLN A 117 -1.28 6.74 6.49
N ILE A 118 -2.38 6.22 5.96
CA ILE A 118 -2.32 5.24 4.86
C ILE A 118 -1.74 5.90 3.61
N GLU A 119 -2.13 7.14 3.31
CA GLU A 119 -1.57 7.86 2.17
C GLU A 119 -0.04 7.93 2.28
N MET A 120 0.46 8.32 3.44
CA MET A 120 1.90 8.41 3.67
C MET A 120 2.60 7.06 3.50
N GLN A 121 2.03 6.00 4.07
CA GLN A 121 2.63 4.67 3.98
C GLN A 121 2.61 4.12 2.55
N VAL A 122 1.52 4.36 1.82
CA VAL A 122 1.43 3.96 0.41
C VAL A 122 2.44 4.74 -0.43
N MET A 123 2.59 6.05 -0.18
CA MET A 123 3.58 6.85 -0.90
C MET A 123 5.00 6.35 -0.65
N HIS A 124 5.32 5.97 0.59
CA HIS A 124 6.64 5.39 0.90
C HIS A 124 6.86 4.09 0.14
N LEU A 125 5.84 3.24 0.06
CA LEU A 125 5.94 1.99 -0.70
C LEU A 125 6.13 2.27 -2.19
N ILE A 126 5.39 3.21 -2.74
CA ILE A 126 5.53 3.60 -4.14
C ILE A 126 6.96 4.07 -4.44
N LEU A 127 7.51 4.92 -3.59
CA LEU A 127 8.87 5.44 -3.77
C LEU A 127 9.91 4.33 -3.64
N GLU A 128 9.70 3.39 -2.73
CA GLU A 128 10.57 2.22 -2.60
C GLU A 128 10.56 1.39 -3.88
N LEU A 129 9.38 1.12 -4.44
CA LEU A 129 9.25 0.32 -5.64
C LEU A 129 9.82 1.03 -6.87
N ARG A 130 9.67 2.36 -6.95
CA ARG A 130 10.29 3.13 -8.03
C ARG A 130 11.81 3.08 -7.95
N ARG A 131 12.35 3.19 -6.76
CA ARG A 131 13.79 3.11 -6.52
C ARG A 131 14.34 1.75 -6.90
N ASN A 132 13.60 0.69 -6.58
CA ASN A 132 14.02 -0.68 -6.90
C ASN A 132 13.87 -0.99 -8.39
N ALA A 133 12.88 -0.40 -9.07
CA ALA A 133 12.68 -0.57 -10.50
C ALA A 133 13.74 0.18 -11.32
N ASN A 134 14.17 1.34 -10.82
CA ASN A 134 15.17 2.19 -11.44
C ASN A 134 16.26 2.52 -10.43
N PRO A 135 17.09 1.52 -10.04
CA PRO A 135 18.11 1.78 -9.05
C PRO A 135 19.09 2.82 -9.58
N PRO A 136 19.62 3.71 -8.72
CA PRO A 136 20.62 4.67 -9.13
C PRO A 136 21.85 3.93 -9.64
N GLU A 137 22.53 4.51 -10.64
CA GLU A 137 23.77 3.94 -11.12
C GLU A 137 24.78 3.86 -9.98
N PRO A 138 25.63 2.80 -9.96
CA PRO A 138 26.71 2.76 -8.99
C PRO A 138 27.54 4.03 -9.10
N ALA A 139 27.91 4.60 -7.97
CA ALA A 139 28.71 5.80 -7.95
C ALA A 139 30.00 5.55 -8.71
N LYS A 140 30.25 6.35 -9.75
CA LYS A 140 31.54 6.28 -10.46
C LYS A 140 32.62 6.79 -9.51
N PRO A 141 33.82 6.21 -9.57
CA PRO A 141 34.92 6.77 -8.80
C PRO A 141 35.07 8.24 -9.17
N ASN A 142 34.91 9.10 -8.21
CA ASN A 142 35.09 10.52 -8.40
C ASN A 142 36.58 10.80 -8.38
N LYS A 143 37.06 11.46 -9.45
CA LYS A 143 38.47 11.86 -9.49
C LYS A 143 38.86 12.63 -8.26
N ARG A 144 37.98 13.49 -7.77
CA ARG A 144 38.25 14.25 -6.55
C ARG A 144 38.36 13.33 -5.33
N SER A 145 37.44 12.38 -5.20
CA SER A 145 37.51 11.47 -4.04
C SER A 145 38.69 10.52 -4.13
N LEU A 146 39.08 10.12 -5.33
CA LEU A 146 40.27 9.29 -5.51
C LEU A 146 41.55 10.06 -5.19
N THR A 147 41.57 11.36 -5.48
CA THR A 147 42.72 12.20 -5.17
C THR A 147 42.64 12.80 -3.77
N SER A 148 41.44 12.96 -3.25
CA SER A 148 41.24 13.55 -1.93
C SER A 148 41.74 12.67 -0.82
N SER A 149 41.83 11.37 -1.06
CA SER A 149 42.47 10.47 -0.08
C SER A 149 43.87 10.90 0.25
N SER A 150 44.51 11.66 -0.61
CA SER A 150 45.85 12.13 -0.41
C SER A 150 45.92 13.56 0.10
N LYS A 151 44.83 14.35 -0.05
CA LYS A 151 44.90 15.75 0.33
C LYS A 151 43.93 16.17 1.39
N ASP A 152 42.90 15.40 1.55
CA ASP A 152 41.91 15.69 2.56
C ASP A 152 42.06 14.75 3.74
#